data_1f6942963307c28289c471745c78359d
#
_entry.id   1f6942963307c28289c471745c78359d
#
_cell.length_a   1.000
_cell.length_b   1.000
_cell.length_c   1.000
_cell.angle_alpha   90.00
_cell.angle_beta   90.00
_cell.angle_gamma   90.00
#
_symmetry.space_group_name_H-M   'P 1'
#
loop_
_entity.id
_entity.type
_entity.pdbx_description
1 polymer ?
#
loop_
_entity_poly.entity_id
_entity_poly.type
_entity_poly.pdbx_seq_one_letter_code
_entity_poly.pdbx_strand_id
1 'polypeptide(L)'
;MNRPILIIVIGYIIGIIWGLYFKVSIVLFHAILIAIYVIINIQYKKKKFRILSIKRYFRYLKMIFKINIILMIIISSFISNMIIKVQNQKYETVYKGIEDIKLTGIVVSNKIERDYSDRYKIRVLEERLKNTYLYINAKKNQKLEYGDIIEISGKFQEPQIARNYKAFDYKQYLKTLKVYGTIKAESIEIKQKASKWNFSKIINDVSLKIKENVRNSYDEDVHGIILGVLLGDTSNIDEEIKEDFSESNISHVLAVSGMHVAYLIFLITNITKTSFGKRNSKIIASVVLLFYMFITGLSLSVVRACIMGIISCMSFVFYRKSDTLNNIAISMLIILLNNPFSLFSVSFLLTYGGTLGIIFFNSDVEKILKSIKIKHRKWKYLFLKIQKKCEPIIKALSVSISSQIIIAPIIILKFNNIGIAFLITNLLLNLVIGAIVIGGLIQIIISFASMKCGICMAKIIQLPTYILIYISKLGSKIPFGYQKVITPDLYQVILYYICIIDLMYLYKLFHIKNETPTQTRIKNMIYLFKYRIKTYKKIIVILTIIVIVSTNCINISSDLRIYFIDVGQGDSTLIVTPCNKKILIDGGGSQFYDTGKNVLLPYLLNRKINKLDMIIISHFDQDHVRWNIDNYWTT
;
A
#
# COMPACT_ATOMS: atom_id res chain seq x y z
N MET A 1 -7.44 -10.01 -25.95
CA MET A 1 -6.86 -9.21 -24.84
C MET A 1 -6.17 -7.99 -25.46
N ASN A 2 -6.87 -6.87 -25.49
CA ASN A 2 -6.39 -5.67 -26.19
C ASN A 2 -5.92 -4.59 -25.18
N ARG A 3 -5.00 -4.97 -24.27
CA ARG A 3 -4.47 -4.07 -23.25
C ARG A 3 -2.95 -4.02 -23.28
N PRO A 4 -2.35 -3.36 -24.30
CA PRO A 4 -0.90 -3.33 -24.47
C PRO A 4 -0.17 -2.68 -23.28
N ILE A 5 -0.77 -1.63 -22.69
CA ILE A 5 -0.18 -0.92 -21.56
C ILE A 5 -0.03 -1.83 -20.33
N LEU A 6 -1.02 -2.69 -20.05
CA LEU A 6 -0.93 -3.66 -18.96
C LEU A 6 0.26 -4.63 -19.15
N ILE A 7 0.49 -5.05 -20.40
CA ILE A 7 1.60 -5.94 -20.76
C ILE A 7 2.94 -5.24 -20.54
N ILE A 8 3.05 -3.98 -20.95
CA ILE A 8 4.24 -3.15 -20.74
C ILE A 8 4.53 -3.01 -19.24
N VAL A 9 3.51 -2.74 -18.44
CA VAL A 9 3.67 -2.61 -16.97
C VAL A 9 4.13 -3.91 -16.33
N ILE A 10 3.57 -5.05 -16.71
CA ILE A 10 4.00 -6.35 -16.22
C ILE A 10 5.49 -6.58 -16.54
N GLY A 11 5.89 -6.33 -17.78
CA GLY A 11 7.30 -6.42 -18.17
C GLY A 11 8.18 -5.46 -17.38
N TYR A 12 7.71 -4.23 -17.18
CA TYR A 12 8.43 -3.21 -16.41
C TYR A 12 8.66 -3.63 -14.95
N ILE A 13 7.64 -4.20 -14.30
CA ILE A 13 7.74 -4.74 -12.92
C ILE A 13 8.73 -5.91 -12.87
N ILE A 14 8.66 -6.84 -13.84
CA ILE A 14 9.61 -7.97 -13.92
C ILE A 14 11.05 -7.46 -14.00
N GLY A 15 11.31 -6.46 -14.85
CA GLY A 15 12.65 -5.90 -14.99
C GLY A 15 13.18 -5.20 -13.74
N ILE A 16 12.31 -4.50 -12.98
CA ILE A 16 12.67 -3.89 -11.69
C ILE A 16 13.08 -5.00 -10.70
N ILE A 17 12.24 -6.03 -10.51
CA ILE A 17 12.50 -7.12 -9.58
C ILE A 17 13.79 -7.86 -9.97
N TRP A 18 13.95 -8.15 -11.27
CA TRP A 18 15.16 -8.82 -11.76
C TRP A 18 16.42 -8.01 -11.49
N GLY A 19 16.37 -6.68 -11.71
CA GLY A 19 17.51 -5.78 -11.55
C GLY A 19 18.02 -5.65 -10.12
N LEU A 20 17.13 -5.84 -9.13
CA LEU A 20 17.49 -5.70 -7.72
C LEU A 20 17.86 -7.02 -7.05
N TYR A 21 17.17 -8.11 -7.38
CA TYR A 21 17.30 -9.37 -6.62
C TYR A 21 18.11 -10.44 -7.34
N PHE A 22 18.24 -10.36 -8.67
CA PHE A 22 18.96 -11.38 -9.42
C PHE A 22 20.31 -10.87 -9.90
N LYS A 23 21.39 -11.54 -9.48
CA LYS A 23 22.77 -11.26 -9.94
C LYS A 23 23.00 -11.68 -11.40
N VAL A 24 22.21 -12.63 -11.90
CA VAL A 24 22.32 -13.12 -13.27
C VAL A 24 21.97 -12.01 -14.26
N SER A 25 22.74 -11.91 -15.33
CA SER A 25 22.48 -10.89 -16.37
C SER A 25 21.08 -11.08 -16.95
N ILE A 26 20.30 -10.00 -16.98
CA ILE A 26 18.99 -9.99 -17.62
C ILE A 26 19.09 -10.35 -19.11
N VAL A 27 20.26 -10.12 -19.73
CA VAL A 27 20.53 -10.47 -21.12
C VAL A 27 20.38 -11.98 -21.33
N LEU A 28 20.85 -12.80 -20.40
CA LEU A 28 20.69 -14.26 -20.46
C LEU A 28 19.21 -14.68 -20.39
N PHE A 29 18.44 -14.06 -19.49
CA PHE A 29 17.00 -14.29 -19.40
C PHE A 29 16.28 -13.89 -20.69
N HIS A 30 16.62 -12.73 -21.25
CA HIS A 30 16.06 -12.27 -22.54
C HIS A 30 16.52 -13.15 -23.70
N ALA A 31 17.77 -13.62 -23.72
CA ALA A 31 18.26 -14.56 -24.72
C ALA A 31 17.43 -15.85 -24.72
N ILE A 32 17.11 -16.40 -23.54
CA ILE A 32 16.23 -17.56 -23.40
C ILE A 32 14.83 -17.26 -23.95
N LEU A 33 14.23 -16.12 -23.58
CA LEU A 33 12.92 -15.73 -24.09
C LEU A 33 12.93 -15.51 -25.61
N ILE A 34 13.98 -14.89 -26.15
CA ILE A 34 14.16 -14.71 -27.59
C ILE A 34 14.35 -16.07 -28.27
N ALA A 35 15.13 -16.99 -27.71
CA ALA A 35 15.30 -18.34 -28.25
C ALA A 35 13.96 -19.08 -28.28
N ILE A 36 13.19 -19.05 -27.19
CA ILE A 36 11.83 -19.61 -27.15
C ILE A 36 10.94 -18.97 -28.22
N TYR A 37 11.00 -17.65 -28.35
CA TYR A 37 10.29 -16.91 -29.37
C TYR A 37 10.66 -17.36 -30.80
N VAL A 38 11.96 -17.48 -31.07
CA VAL A 38 12.50 -17.94 -32.39
C VAL A 38 12.08 -19.37 -32.65
N ILE A 39 12.18 -20.28 -31.68
CA ILE A 39 11.76 -21.68 -31.81
C ILE A 39 10.26 -21.77 -32.13
N ILE A 40 9.42 -21.01 -31.41
CA ILE A 40 7.98 -20.96 -31.69
C ILE A 40 7.73 -20.44 -33.11
N ASN A 41 8.46 -19.43 -33.56
CA ASN A 41 8.34 -18.89 -34.91
C ASN A 41 8.79 -19.88 -36.00
N ILE A 42 9.91 -20.58 -35.80
CA ILE A 42 10.42 -21.59 -36.74
C ILE A 42 9.45 -22.77 -36.87
N GLN A 43 8.99 -23.32 -35.75
CA GLN A 43 7.98 -24.39 -35.76
C GLN A 43 6.69 -23.97 -36.48
N TYR A 44 6.38 -22.69 -36.40
CA TYR A 44 5.21 -22.14 -37.05
C TYR A 44 5.41 -21.92 -38.56
N LYS A 45 6.55 -21.39 -39.00
CA LYS A 45 6.88 -21.27 -40.41
C LYS A 45 6.86 -22.63 -41.11
N LYS A 46 7.36 -23.69 -40.47
CA LYS A 46 7.30 -25.06 -41.00
C LYS A 46 5.85 -25.58 -41.20
N LYS A 47 4.89 -25.13 -40.36
CA LYS A 47 3.46 -25.45 -40.48
C LYS A 47 2.71 -24.59 -41.52
N LYS A 48 3.30 -23.49 -42.02
CA LYS A 48 2.66 -22.51 -42.88
C LYS A 48 2.52 -22.95 -44.34
N PHE A 49 3.29 -23.94 -44.81
CA PHE A 49 3.34 -24.34 -46.24
C PHE A 49 2.10 -25.12 -46.73
N ARG A 50 1.06 -25.33 -45.92
CA ARG A 50 -0.20 -25.99 -46.32
C ARG A 50 -1.43 -25.22 -45.86
N ILE A 51 -1.67 -24.03 -46.39
CA ILE A 51 -2.82 -23.22 -45.94
C ILE A 51 -3.73 -22.79 -47.08
N LEU A 52 -4.95 -23.26 -47.01
CA LEU A 52 -6.08 -22.86 -47.85
C LEU A 52 -7.39 -22.69 -47.02
N SER A 53 -7.37 -22.07 -45.81
CA SER A 53 -8.63 -21.74 -45.12
C SER A 53 -8.56 -20.50 -44.22
N ILE A 54 -9.62 -19.68 -44.25
CA ILE A 54 -9.85 -18.45 -43.46
C ILE A 54 -9.64 -18.69 -41.96
N LYS A 55 -10.04 -19.83 -41.42
CA LYS A 55 -9.81 -20.18 -40.01
C LYS A 55 -8.33 -20.25 -39.61
N ARG A 56 -7.41 -20.51 -40.55
CA ARG A 56 -5.96 -20.53 -40.27
C ARG A 56 -5.36 -19.12 -40.32
N TYR A 57 -5.90 -18.22 -41.18
CA TYR A 57 -5.49 -16.82 -41.21
C TYR A 57 -5.79 -16.12 -39.86
N PHE A 58 -6.97 -16.33 -39.29
CA PHE A 58 -7.30 -15.83 -37.93
C PHE A 58 -6.41 -16.42 -36.82
N ARG A 59 -6.00 -17.68 -36.96
CA ARG A 59 -5.00 -18.27 -36.05
C ARG A 59 -3.62 -17.63 -36.19
N TYR A 60 -3.24 -17.27 -37.40
CA TYR A 60 -1.99 -16.56 -37.73
C TYR A 60 -1.99 -15.15 -37.11
N LEU A 61 -3.03 -14.38 -37.31
CA LEU A 61 -3.17 -13.05 -36.71
C LEU A 61 -3.13 -13.13 -35.16
N LYS A 62 -3.81 -14.09 -34.56
CA LYS A 62 -3.74 -14.32 -33.11
C LYS A 62 -2.33 -14.62 -32.62
N MET A 63 -1.52 -15.24 -33.43
CA MET A 63 -0.16 -15.61 -33.05
C MET A 63 0.82 -14.47 -33.24
N ILE A 64 0.73 -13.69 -34.32
CA ILE A 64 1.48 -12.42 -34.46
C ILE A 64 1.21 -11.52 -33.26
N PHE A 65 -0.04 -11.47 -32.80
CA PHE A 65 -0.42 -10.72 -31.62
C PHE A 65 0.25 -11.25 -30.33
N LYS A 66 0.35 -12.57 -30.13
CA LYS A 66 1.08 -13.18 -29.01
C LYS A 66 2.58 -12.88 -29.05
N ILE A 67 3.15 -12.86 -30.23
CA ILE A 67 4.55 -12.52 -30.51
C ILE A 67 4.84 -11.07 -30.08
N ASN A 68 3.99 -10.14 -30.45
CA ASN A 68 4.13 -8.74 -30.07
C ASN A 68 4.02 -8.54 -28.54
N ILE A 69 3.23 -9.36 -27.84
CA ILE A 69 3.12 -9.36 -26.37
C ILE A 69 4.47 -9.72 -25.74
N ILE A 70 5.09 -10.79 -26.19
CA ILE A 70 6.39 -11.25 -25.64
C ILE A 70 7.46 -10.18 -25.88
N LEU A 71 7.49 -9.60 -27.08
CA LEU A 71 8.43 -8.53 -27.41
C LEU A 71 8.23 -7.29 -26.53
N MET A 72 6.98 -6.88 -26.27
CA MET A 72 6.67 -5.78 -25.34
C MET A 72 7.17 -6.06 -23.93
N ILE A 73 7.01 -7.30 -23.42
CA ILE A 73 7.52 -7.69 -22.10
C ILE A 73 9.05 -7.63 -22.08
N ILE A 74 9.71 -8.16 -23.11
CA ILE A 74 11.17 -8.16 -23.21
C ILE A 74 11.72 -6.73 -23.21
N ILE A 75 11.20 -5.87 -24.08
CA ILE A 75 11.68 -4.49 -24.20
C ILE A 75 11.44 -3.71 -22.89
N SER A 76 10.23 -3.78 -22.34
CA SER A 76 9.89 -3.05 -21.12
C SER A 76 10.67 -3.54 -19.91
N SER A 77 10.92 -4.85 -19.78
CA SER A 77 11.72 -5.40 -18.69
C SER A 77 13.22 -5.07 -18.83
N PHE A 78 13.74 -5.01 -20.05
CA PHE A 78 15.12 -4.59 -20.29
C PHE A 78 15.32 -3.11 -19.92
N ILE A 79 14.44 -2.22 -20.39
CA ILE A 79 14.50 -0.79 -20.07
C ILE A 79 14.42 -0.56 -18.55
N SER A 80 13.46 -1.19 -17.88
CA SER A 80 13.29 -1.01 -16.44
C SER A 80 14.46 -1.55 -15.62
N ASN A 81 15.07 -2.67 -16.07
CA ASN A 81 16.25 -3.22 -15.44
C ASN A 81 17.46 -2.27 -15.54
N MET A 82 17.65 -1.66 -16.70
CA MET A 82 18.71 -0.65 -16.88
C MET A 82 18.48 0.56 -15.98
N ILE A 83 17.25 1.09 -15.98
CA ILE A 83 16.89 2.25 -15.15
C ILE A 83 17.14 1.96 -13.67
N ILE A 84 16.65 0.81 -13.15
CA ILE A 84 16.78 0.51 -11.73
C ILE A 84 18.25 0.28 -11.32
N LYS A 85 19.06 -0.35 -12.16
CA LYS A 85 20.49 -0.54 -11.89
C LYS A 85 21.24 0.78 -11.82
N VAL A 86 21.03 1.65 -12.81
CA VAL A 86 21.65 2.99 -12.83
C VAL A 86 21.23 3.81 -11.60
N GLN A 87 19.93 3.80 -11.28
CA GLN A 87 19.46 4.52 -10.10
C GLN A 87 20.00 3.92 -8.80
N ASN A 88 20.01 2.58 -8.66
CA ASN A 88 20.54 1.93 -7.46
C ASN A 88 22.02 2.24 -7.28
N GLN A 89 22.81 2.16 -8.36
CA GLN A 89 24.22 2.53 -8.33
C GLN A 89 24.42 3.99 -7.90
N LYS A 90 23.58 4.90 -8.42
CA LYS A 90 23.61 6.31 -8.01
C LYS A 90 23.35 6.47 -6.51
N TYR A 91 22.40 5.74 -5.91
CA TYR A 91 22.17 5.76 -4.46
C TYR A 91 23.34 5.26 -3.63
N GLU A 92 24.18 4.38 -4.17
CA GLU A 92 25.30 3.78 -3.45
C GLU A 92 26.61 4.55 -3.63
N THR A 93 26.75 5.32 -4.72
CA THR A 93 28.03 5.93 -5.06
C THR A 93 28.09 7.43 -4.82
N VAL A 94 26.97 8.15 -4.98
CA VAL A 94 26.96 9.63 -5.02
C VAL A 94 27.44 10.27 -3.72
N TYR A 95 27.10 9.71 -2.58
CA TYR A 95 27.45 10.24 -1.25
C TYR A 95 28.39 9.32 -0.47
N LYS A 96 28.97 8.30 -1.11
CA LYS A 96 29.85 7.34 -0.44
C LYS A 96 31.16 8.02 0.01
N GLY A 97 31.46 7.87 1.32
CA GLY A 97 32.70 8.38 1.90
C GLY A 97 32.71 9.91 2.16
N ILE A 98 31.56 10.56 2.04
CA ILE A 98 31.41 11.98 2.38
C ILE A 98 30.92 12.06 3.83
N GLU A 99 31.74 12.61 4.71
CA GLU A 99 31.38 12.88 6.11
C GLU A 99 30.94 14.32 6.30
N ASP A 100 31.79 15.28 5.88
CA ASP A 100 31.49 16.70 5.94
C ASP A 100 31.01 17.18 4.57
N ILE A 101 29.91 17.89 4.54
CA ILE A 101 29.30 18.36 3.30
C ILE A 101 28.95 19.84 3.41
N LYS A 102 29.30 20.58 2.35
CA LYS A 102 28.84 21.94 2.13
C LYS A 102 28.14 21.97 0.77
N LEU A 103 26.85 22.33 0.75
CA LEU A 103 26.07 22.33 -0.48
C LEU A 103 24.98 23.40 -0.48
N THR A 104 24.52 23.74 -1.69
CA THR A 104 23.36 24.60 -1.90
C THR A 104 22.15 23.77 -2.33
N GLY A 105 20.98 24.11 -1.79
CA GLY A 105 19.76 23.40 -2.10
C GLY A 105 18.50 24.25 -1.97
N ILE A 106 17.42 23.80 -2.59
CA ILE A 106 16.09 24.42 -2.48
C ILE A 106 15.26 23.61 -1.48
N VAL A 107 14.64 24.30 -0.53
CA VAL A 107 13.67 23.69 0.40
C VAL A 107 12.41 23.25 -0.35
N VAL A 108 12.08 21.97 -0.29
CA VAL A 108 10.94 21.37 -1.02
C VAL A 108 9.92 20.67 -0.10
N SER A 109 10.00 20.91 1.20
CA SER A 109 8.98 20.46 2.15
C SER A 109 8.76 21.51 3.22
N ASN A 110 7.60 21.44 3.86
CA ASN A 110 7.37 22.15 5.11
C ASN A 110 8.18 21.51 6.25
N LYS A 111 8.25 22.23 7.35
CA LYS A 111 8.83 21.78 8.60
C LYS A 111 8.13 20.50 9.10
N ILE A 112 8.92 19.49 9.42
CA ILE A 112 8.49 18.30 10.16
C ILE A 112 9.12 18.41 11.54
N GLU A 113 8.31 18.66 12.54
CA GLU A 113 8.76 18.79 13.93
C GLU A 113 9.21 17.43 14.48
N ARG A 114 10.33 17.43 15.19
CA ARG A 114 10.86 16.30 15.94
C ARG A 114 11.26 16.79 17.33
N ASP A 115 11.48 15.87 18.25
CA ASP A 115 11.75 16.21 19.65
C ASP A 115 12.96 17.16 19.81
N TYR A 116 14.05 16.93 19.05
CA TYR A 116 15.31 17.69 19.17
C TYR A 116 15.68 18.54 17.96
N SER A 117 15.00 18.40 16.84
CA SER A 117 15.36 19.08 15.59
C SER A 117 14.16 19.23 14.68
N ASP A 118 14.20 20.23 13.82
CA ASP A 118 13.25 20.39 12.74
C ASP A 118 13.79 19.73 11.48
N ARG A 119 13.00 18.91 10.81
CA ARG A 119 13.39 18.25 9.57
C ARG A 119 12.78 18.92 8.36
N TYR A 120 13.62 19.15 7.35
CA TYR A 120 13.20 19.64 6.03
C TYR A 120 13.73 18.73 4.93
N LYS A 121 13.03 18.68 3.79
CA LYS A 121 13.51 18.03 2.57
C LYS A 121 14.05 19.11 1.63
N ILE A 122 15.22 18.89 1.08
CA ILE A 122 15.86 19.78 0.12
C ILE A 122 16.13 19.09 -1.20
N ARG A 123 16.13 19.85 -2.28
CA ARG A 123 16.64 19.44 -3.59
C ARG A 123 17.96 20.12 -3.84
N VAL A 124 19.01 19.34 -4.06
CA VAL A 124 20.38 19.83 -4.28
C VAL A 124 20.50 20.50 -5.66
N LEU A 125 21.21 21.63 -5.70
CA LEU A 125 21.42 22.44 -6.91
C LEU A 125 22.78 22.23 -7.57
N GLU A 126 23.78 21.75 -6.84
CA GLU A 126 25.14 21.54 -7.35
C GLU A 126 25.15 20.58 -8.54
N GLU A 127 25.91 20.87 -9.59
CA GLU A 127 25.94 20.14 -10.86
C GLU A 127 26.20 18.64 -10.68
N ARG A 128 27.18 18.27 -9.82
CA ARG A 128 27.56 16.87 -9.56
C ARG A 128 26.43 16.07 -8.86
N LEU A 129 25.61 16.74 -8.03
CA LEU A 129 24.59 16.15 -7.17
C LEU A 129 23.17 16.57 -7.61
N LYS A 130 23.04 17.25 -8.74
CA LYS A 130 21.82 17.88 -9.23
C LYS A 130 20.62 16.94 -9.22
N ASN A 131 19.51 17.47 -8.73
CA ASN A 131 18.24 16.75 -8.61
C ASN A 131 18.23 15.56 -7.64
N THR A 132 19.21 15.47 -6.72
CA THR A 132 19.11 14.58 -5.56
C THR A 132 18.32 15.27 -4.44
N TYR A 133 17.64 14.47 -3.64
CA TYR A 133 16.91 14.96 -2.47
C TYR A 133 17.60 14.46 -1.20
N LEU A 134 17.72 15.35 -0.22
CA LEU A 134 18.24 15.03 1.10
C LEU A 134 17.28 15.52 2.17
N TYR A 135 17.29 14.87 3.31
CA TYR A 135 16.73 15.44 4.52
C TYR A 135 17.78 16.24 5.25
N ILE A 136 17.40 17.38 5.82
CA ILE A 136 18.21 18.14 6.75
C ILE A 136 17.54 18.14 8.12
N ASN A 137 18.31 17.85 9.15
CA ASN A 137 17.91 18.05 10.53
C ASN A 137 18.53 19.37 10.99
N ALA A 138 17.69 20.40 11.08
CA ALA A 138 18.06 21.75 11.52
C ALA A 138 17.84 21.91 13.03
N LYS A 139 18.49 22.86 13.67
CA LYS A 139 18.22 23.24 15.06
C LYS A 139 16.76 23.71 15.20
N LYS A 140 16.13 23.47 16.35
CA LYS A 140 14.78 23.97 16.63
C LYS A 140 14.72 25.49 16.40
N ASN A 141 13.56 25.97 15.93
CA ASN A 141 13.24 27.37 15.66
C ASN A 141 13.88 28.01 14.42
N GLN A 142 14.50 27.23 13.54
CA GLN A 142 14.97 27.75 12.26
C GLN A 142 13.81 27.84 11.29
N LYS A 143 13.39 29.06 10.93
CA LYS A 143 12.27 29.31 10.02
C LYS A 143 12.75 29.27 8.57
N LEU A 144 12.66 28.10 7.92
CA LEU A 144 12.86 27.95 6.49
C LEU A 144 11.51 27.84 5.78
N GLU A 145 11.33 28.59 4.69
CA GLU A 145 10.13 28.55 3.89
C GLU A 145 10.30 27.65 2.66
N TYR A 146 9.21 27.13 2.15
CA TYR A 146 9.21 26.35 0.93
C TYR A 146 9.69 27.20 -0.25
N GLY A 147 10.70 26.70 -0.98
CA GLY A 147 11.30 27.37 -2.12
C GLY A 147 12.51 28.23 -1.80
N ASP A 148 12.91 28.39 -0.53
CA ASP A 148 14.12 29.11 -0.15
C ASP A 148 15.35 28.38 -0.69
N ILE A 149 16.32 29.13 -1.20
CA ILE A 149 17.64 28.63 -1.57
C ILE A 149 18.56 28.83 -0.37
N ILE A 150 19.06 27.72 0.15
CA ILE A 150 19.88 27.69 1.35
C ILE A 150 21.26 27.09 1.05
N GLU A 151 22.26 27.60 1.72
CA GLU A 151 23.57 26.96 1.83
C GLU A 151 23.64 26.25 3.18
N ILE A 152 24.09 25.00 3.16
CA ILE A 152 24.13 24.13 4.33
C ILE A 152 25.51 23.57 4.48
N SER A 153 26.06 23.65 5.71
CA SER A 153 27.22 22.86 6.11
C SER A 153 26.85 21.94 7.27
N GLY A 154 27.41 20.75 7.29
CA GLY A 154 27.15 19.77 8.33
C GLY A 154 27.61 18.38 7.95
N LYS A 155 27.28 17.41 8.83
CA LYS A 155 27.66 16.00 8.67
C LYS A 155 26.61 15.22 7.91
N PHE A 156 27.06 14.52 6.87
CA PHE A 156 26.21 13.60 6.12
C PHE A 156 26.05 12.29 6.88
N GLN A 157 24.85 11.81 6.97
CA GLN A 157 24.51 10.52 7.58
C GLN A 157 23.91 9.59 6.52
N GLU A 158 24.61 8.50 6.25
CA GLU A 158 24.05 7.46 5.39
C GLU A 158 22.80 6.85 6.03
N PRO A 159 21.77 6.54 5.22
CA PRO A 159 20.60 5.85 5.72
C PRO A 159 20.94 4.45 6.25
N GLN A 160 20.47 4.14 7.44
CA GLN A 160 20.69 2.83 8.05
C GLN A 160 19.96 1.74 7.27
N ILE A 161 20.65 0.61 7.09
CA ILE A 161 20.05 -0.66 6.62
C ILE A 161 19.36 -1.36 7.77
N ALA A 162 18.56 -2.38 7.46
CA ALA A 162 17.96 -3.22 8.50
C ALA A 162 19.05 -3.90 9.33
N ARG A 163 19.09 -3.65 10.66
CA ARG A 163 20.08 -4.22 11.56
C ARG A 163 19.68 -5.59 12.09
N ASN A 164 18.38 -5.80 12.29
CA ASN A 164 17.82 -7.05 12.75
C ASN A 164 17.21 -7.88 11.60
N TYR A 165 16.99 -9.16 11.84
CA TYR A 165 16.40 -10.09 10.89
C TYR A 165 15.02 -9.63 10.42
N LYS A 166 14.85 -9.43 9.11
CA LYS A 166 13.62 -8.91 8.46
C LYS A 166 13.08 -7.60 9.06
N ALA A 167 13.92 -6.82 9.74
CA ALA A 167 13.54 -5.51 10.27
C ALA A 167 13.27 -4.49 9.16
N PHE A 168 12.74 -3.35 9.54
CA PHE A 168 12.46 -2.24 8.63
C PHE A 168 13.75 -1.67 8.05
N ASP A 169 13.85 -1.67 6.72
CA ASP A 169 14.98 -1.10 5.98
C ASP A 169 14.71 0.38 5.67
N TYR A 170 15.28 1.26 6.49
CA TYR A 170 15.14 2.71 6.33
C TYR A 170 15.78 3.22 5.04
N LYS A 171 16.90 2.62 4.59
CA LYS A 171 17.56 2.96 3.32
C LYS A 171 16.63 2.67 2.13
N GLN A 172 15.99 1.50 2.11
CA GLN A 172 15.02 1.15 1.08
C GLN A 172 13.80 2.07 1.11
N TYR A 173 13.29 2.40 2.30
CA TYR A 173 12.20 3.35 2.46
C TYR A 173 12.54 4.73 1.89
N LEU A 174 13.72 5.28 2.18
CA LEU A 174 14.16 6.55 1.62
C LEU A 174 14.30 6.52 0.10
N LYS A 175 14.76 5.40 -0.50
CA LYS A 175 14.76 5.22 -1.96
C LYS A 175 13.35 5.37 -2.55
N THR A 176 12.30 4.91 -1.86
CA THR A 176 10.90 5.11 -2.32
C THR A 176 10.48 6.58 -2.31
N LEU A 177 11.08 7.40 -1.46
CA LEU A 177 10.86 8.86 -1.36
C LEU A 177 11.82 9.69 -2.20
N LYS A 178 12.72 9.05 -2.97
CA LYS A 178 13.84 9.67 -3.72
C LYS A 178 14.83 10.42 -2.84
N VAL A 179 14.98 10.04 -1.58
CA VAL A 179 15.90 10.66 -0.63
C VAL A 179 17.17 9.83 -0.54
N TYR A 180 18.32 10.48 -0.63
CA TYR A 180 19.64 9.82 -0.65
C TYR A 180 20.26 9.69 0.74
N GLY A 181 19.91 10.57 1.66
CA GLY A 181 20.45 10.56 3.02
C GLY A 181 19.93 11.72 3.85
N THR A 182 20.55 11.90 5.01
CA THR A 182 20.21 12.97 5.95
C THR A 182 21.46 13.78 6.29
N ILE A 183 21.35 15.10 6.38
CA ILE A 183 22.41 15.99 6.87
C ILE A 183 22.03 16.45 8.28
N LYS A 184 22.93 16.26 9.23
CA LYS A 184 22.86 16.96 10.52
C LYS A 184 23.48 18.34 10.33
N ALA A 185 22.64 19.34 10.15
CA ALA A 185 23.10 20.69 9.84
C ALA A 185 23.79 21.34 11.06
N GLU A 186 25.00 21.86 10.84
CA GLU A 186 25.73 22.65 11.80
C GLU A 186 25.45 24.14 11.58
N SER A 187 25.47 24.57 10.31
CA SER A 187 25.05 25.91 9.91
C SER A 187 24.11 25.86 8.68
N ILE A 188 23.19 26.78 8.64
CA ILE A 188 22.25 26.98 7.50
C ILE A 188 22.17 28.48 7.25
N GLU A 189 22.49 28.91 6.03
CA GLU A 189 22.37 30.28 5.57
C GLU A 189 21.36 30.39 4.45
N ILE A 190 20.46 31.35 4.53
CA ILE A 190 19.48 31.60 3.45
C ILE A 190 20.17 32.53 2.44
N LYS A 191 20.53 31.97 1.28
CA LYS A 191 21.14 32.74 0.18
C LYS A 191 20.12 33.59 -0.58
N GLN A 192 18.94 33.02 -0.78
CA GLN A 192 17.86 33.69 -1.50
C GLN A 192 16.50 33.20 -0.99
N LYS A 193 15.63 34.13 -0.63
CA LYS A 193 14.22 33.81 -0.31
C LYS A 193 13.44 33.46 -1.57
N ALA A 194 12.49 32.56 -1.42
CA ALA A 194 11.62 32.15 -2.50
C ALA A 194 10.83 33.32 -3.07
N SER A 195 10.80 33.44 -4.40
CA SER A 195 9.95 34.42 -5.07
C SER A 195 8.48 34.15 -4.75
N LYS A 196 7.70 35.23 -4.52
CA LYS A 196 6.25 35.14 -4.32
C LYS A 196 5.49 34.53 -5.50
N TRP A 197 6.06 34.61 -6.72
CA TRP A 197 5.46 34.07 -7.94
C TRP A 197 5.88 32.63 -8.24
N ASN A 198 6.61 31.96 -7.34
CA ASN A 198 6.95 30.56 -7.50
C ASN A 198 5.69 29.71 -7.33
N PHE A 199 5.25 29.04 -8.40
CA PHE A 199 4.05 28.20 -8.43
C PHE A 199 4.00 27.18 -7.28
N SER A 200 5.15 26.53 -6.99
CA SER A 200 5.22 25.55 -5.91
C SER A 200 5.06 26.19 -4.54
N LYS A 201 5.58 27.43 -4.35
CA LYS A 201 5.38 28.19 -3.12
C LYS A 201 3.91 28.59 -2.96
N ILE A 202 3.28 29.10 -4.00
CA ILE A 202 1.84 29.48 -3.98
C ILE A 202 0.98 28.30 -3.53
N ILE A 203 1.19 27.11 -4.11
CA ILE A 203 0.42 25.92 -3.74
C ILE A 203 0.68 25.53 -2.28
N ASN A 204 1.94 25.60 -1.85
CA ASN A 204 2.29 25.31 -0.46
C ASN A 204 1.63 26.30 0.51
N ASP A 205 1.63 27.59 0.20
CA ASP A 205 1.00 28.63 1.02
C ASP A 205 -0.52 28.43 1.11
N VAL A 206 -1.17 28.01 -0.01
CA VAL A 206 -2.58 27.60 -0.01
C VAL A 206 -2.79 26.39 0.90
N SER A 207 -1.91 25.37 0.83
CA SER A 207 -1.99 24.18 1.70
C SER A 207 -1.85 24.56 3.18
N LEU A 208 -0.90 25.43 3.51
CA LEU A 208 -0.72 25.92 4.88
C LEU A 208 -1.95 26.72 5.36
N LYS A 209 -2.51 27.57 4.51
CA LYS A 209 -3.73 28.33 4.84
C LYS A 209 -4.93 27.44 5.08
N ILE A 210 -5.08 26.35 4.29
CA ILE A 210 -6.12 25.35 4.53
C ILE A 210 -5.93 24.71 5.91
N LYS A 211 -4.68 24.30 6.25
CA LYS A 211 -4.38 23.70 7.55
C LYS A 211 -4.69 24.65 8.71
N GLU A 212 -4.31 25.89 8.58
CA GLU A 212 -4.61 26.94 9.57
C GLU A 212 -6.12 27.13 9.73
N ASN A 213 -6.87 27.26 8.64
CA ASN A 213 -8.32 27.42 8.67
C ASN A 213 -9.00 26.21 9.34
N VAL A 214 -8.56 25.00 9.06
CA VAL A 214 -9.09 23.78 9.69
C VAL A 214 -8.76 23.79 11.19
N ARG A 215 -7.51 24.07 11.57
CA ARG A 215 -7.11 24.15 12.99
C ARG A 215 -7.95 25.16 13.77
N ASN A 216 -8.24 26.32 13.17
CA ASN A 216 -9.02 27.39 13.82
C ASN A 216 -10.54 27.13 13.82
N SER A 217 -11.03 26.14 13.05
CA SER A 217 -12.46 25.86 12.89
C SER A 217 -12.95 24.66 13.68
N TYR A 218 -12.08 23.70 13.98
CA TYR A 218 -12.43 22.44 14.63
C TYR A 218 -11.76 22.31 16.00
N ASP A 219 -12.36 21.50 16.87
CA ASP A 219 -11.80 21.15 18.17
C ASP A 219 -10.48 20.39 18.04
N GLU A 220 -9.68 20.35 19.11
CA GLU A 220 -8.33 19.80 19.13
C GLU A 220 -8.29 18.33 18.72
N ASP A 221 -9.22 17.50 19.20
CA ASP A 221 -9.31 16.07 18.87
C ASP A 221 -9.75 15.79 17.42
N VAL A 222 -10.44 16.76 16.80
CA VAL A 222 -11.11 16.57 15.50
C VAL A 222 -10.28 17.12 14.34
N HIS A 223 -9.61 18.27 14.52
CA HIS A 223 -8.90 18.92 13.42
C HIS A 223 -7.83 18.03 12.78
N GLY A 224 -7.12 17.24 13.59
CA GLY A 224 -6.11 16.30 13.09
C GLY A 224 -6.71 15.22 12.18
N ILE A 225 -7.89 14.70 12.53
CA ILE A 225 -8.60 13.69 11.72
C ILE A 225 -9.09 14.31 10.40
N ILE A 226 -9.66 15.51 10.45
CA ILE A 226 -10.10 16.24 9.24
C ILE A 226 -8.92 16.49 8.31
N LEU A 227 -7.74 16.90 8.82
CA LEU A 227 -6.52 17.06 8.02
C LEU A 227 -6.04 15.74 7.44
N GLY A 228 -6.09 14.65 8.23
CA GLY A 228 -5.78 13.30 7.76
C GLY A 228 -6.68 12.86 6.60
N VAL A 229 -7.99 13.01 6.78
CA VAL A 229 -9.00 12.62 5.79
C VAL A 229 -8.92 13.49 4.52
N LEU A 230 -8.76 14.81 4.64
CA LEU A 230 -8.81 15.70 3.48
C LEU A 230 -7.46 15.91 2.79
N LEU A 231 -6.36 15.96 3.54
CA LEU A 231 -5.03 16.25 3.01
C LEU A 231 -4.03 15.11 3.17
N GLY A 232 -4.36 14.08 3.95
CA GLY A 232 -3.45 12.99 4.28
C GLY A 232 -2.38 13.36 5.32
N ASP A 233 -2.59 14.44 6.06
CA ASP A 233 -1.69 14.91 7.12
C ASP A 233 -2.15 14.37 8.48
N THR A 234 -1.45 13.37 8.99
CA THR A 234 -1.76 12.70 10.25
C THR A 234 -0.87 13.14 11.41
N SER A 235 -0.09 14.22 11.23
CA SER A 235 0.88 14.68 12.22
C SER A 235 0.26 15.12 13.54
N ASN A 236 -0.96 15.68 13.48
CA ASN A 236 -1.67 16.24 14.62
C ASN A 236 -2.76 15.31 15.19
N ILE A 237 -2.70 14.02 14.92
CA ILE A 237 -3.64 13.04 15.48
C ILE A 237 -2.96 12.40 16.69
N ASP A 238 -3.67 12.30 17.80
CA ASP A 238 -3.19 11.63 19.01
C ASP A 238 -2.83 10.17 18.75
N GLU A 239 -1.79 9.69 19.42
CA GLU A 239 -1.30 8.32 19.22
C GLU A 239 -2.36 7.28 19.65
N GLU A 240 -3.13 7.52 20.71
CA GLU A 240 -4.23 6.63 21.14
C GLU A 240 -5.28 6.50 20.02
N ILE A 241 -5.67 7.61 19.40
CA ILE A 241 -6.62 7.59 18.27
C ILE A 241 -6.02 6.85 17.07
N LYS A 242 -4.72 7.05 16.76
CA LYS A 242 -4.05 6.31 15.69
C LYS A 242 -4.03 4.80 15.95
N GLU A 243 -3.82 4.40 17.19
CA GLU A 243 -3.88 2.99 17.61
C GLU A 243 -5.28 2.41 17.41
N ASP A 244 -6.32 3.08 17.90
CA ASP A 244 -7.72 2.67 17.70
C ASP A 244 -8.06 2.49 16.21
N PHE A 245 -7.62 3.42 15.34
CA PHE A 245 -7.79 3.30 13.89
C PHE A 245 -7.02 2.11 13.30
N SER A 246 -5.85 1.79 13.84
CA SER A 246 -5.05 0.65 13.41
C SER A 246 -5.69 -0.66 13.82
N GLU A 247 -6.11 -0.80 15.07
CA GLU A 247 -6.71 -2.00 15.63
C GLU A 247 -8.11 -2.29 15.05
N SER A 248 -8.87 -1.23 14.76
CA SER A 248 -10.15 -1.35 14.04
C SER A 248 -10.00 -1.60 12.54
N ASN A 249 -8.76 -1.66 12.01
CA ASN A 249 -8.42 -1.87 10.59
C ASN A 249 -8.96 -0.78 9.63
N ILE A 250 -9.15 0.46 10.10
CA ILE A 250 -9.60 1.60 9.29
C ILE A 250 -8.55 2.71 9.14
N SER A 251 -7.28 2.48 9.48
CA SER A 251 -6.18 3.46 9.29
C SER A 251 -6.08 4.00 7.85
N HIS A 252 -6.54 3.23 6.86
CA HIS A 252 -6.55 3.66 5.47
C HIS A 252 -7.44 4.87 5.17
N VAL A 253 -8.33 5.23 6.09
CA VAL A 253 -9.22 6.40 6.00
C VAL A 253 -8.47 7.69 6.31
N LEU A 254 -7.48 7.63 7.22
CA LEU A 254 -6.60 8.75 7.55
C LEU A 254 -5.63 9.08 6.42
N ALA A 255 -5.53 8.22 5.41
CA ALA A 255 -4.79 8.47 4.19
C ALA A 255 -5.77 8.74 3.05
N VAL A 256 -5.56 9.81 2.28
CA VAL A 256 -6.42 10.11 1.13
C VAL A 256 -6.44 8.94 0.15
N SER A 257 -7.62 8.44 -0.14
CA SER A 257 -7.86 7.24 -0.96
C SER A 257 -8.63 7.54 -2.25
N GLY A 258 -8.81 6.50 -3.08
CA GLY A 258 -9.62 6.62 -4.30
C GLY A 258 -11.07 7.04 -4.02
N MET A 259 -11.62 6.70 -2.86
CA MET A 259 -12.97 7.08 -2.44
C MET A 259 -13.07 8.62 -2.19
N HIS A 260 -12.07 9.22 -1.55
CA HIS A 260 -11.99 10.67 -1.34
C HIS A 260 -11.97 11.42 -2.67
N VAL A 261 -11.16 10.96 -3.63
CA VAL A 261 -11.10 11.53 -4.98
C VAL A 261 -12.44 11.38 -5.71
N ALA A 262 -13.15 10.25 -5.53
CA ALA A 262 -14.47 10.06 -6.12
C ALA A 262 -15.50 11.05 -5.55
N TYR A 263 -15.49 11.31 -4.24
CA TYR A 263 -16.33 12.33 -3.61
C TYR A 263 -16.00 13.74 -4.10
N LEU A 264 -14.71 14.05 -4.28
CA LEU A 264 -14.28 15.34 -4.86
C LEU A 264 -14.80 15.50 -6.29
N ILE A 265 -14.66 14.49 -7.16
CA ILE A 265 -15.21 14.50 -8.52
C ILE A 265 -16.73 14.68 -8.48
N PHE A 266 -17.42 13.95 -7.61
CA PHE A 266 -18.86 14.06 -7.43
C PHE A 266 -19.29 15.47 -7.05
N LEU A 267 -18.65 16.06 -6.04
CA LEU A 267 -18.94 17.42 -5.57
C LEU A 267 -18.77 18.44 -6.71
N ILE A 268 -17.60 18.46 -7.35
CA ILE A 268 -17.29 19.42 -8.41
C ILE A 268 -18.27 19.28 -9.59
N THR A 269 -18.49 18.03 -10.04
CA THR A 269 -19.37 17.79 -11.19
C THR A 269 -20.82 18.15 -10.88
N ASN A 270 -21.29 17.99 -9.65
CA ASN A 270 -22.66 18.38 -9.29
C ASN A 270 -22.85 19.89 -9.18
N ILE A 271 -21.86 20.61 -8.66
CA ILE A 271 -21.89 22.07 -8.57
C ILE A 271 -21.82 22.70 -9.97
N THR A 272 -20.96 22.19 -10.84
CA THR A 272 -20.63 22.86 -12.11
C THR A 272 -21.49 22.43 -13.29
N LYS A 273 -22.18 21.27 -13.21
CA LYS A 273 -22.94 20.70 -14.35
C LYS A 273 -24.11 21.58 -14.83
N THR A 274 -24.73 22.34 -13.93
CA THR A 274 -25.87 23.22 -14.25
C THR A 274 -25.42 24.42 -15.06
N SER A 275 -24.27 25.03 -14.70
CA SER A 275 -23.76 26.24 -15.35
C SER A 275 -22.90 25.96 -16.58
N PHE A 276 -22.10 24.90 -16.57
CA PHE A 276 -21.10 24.61 -17.61
C PHE A 276 -21.40 23.35 -18.44
N GLY A 277 -22.45 22.61 -18.12
CA GLY A 277 -22.80 21.35 -18.76
C GLY A 277 -21.90 20.18 -18.34
N LYS A 278 -22.35 18.96 -18.62
CA LYS A 278 -21.70 17.71 -18.14
C LYS A 278 -20.26 17.54 -18.63
N ARG A 279 -19.95 17.94 -19.88
CA ARG A 279 -18.62 17.77 -20.48
C ARG A 279 -17.59 18.70 -19.85
N ASN A 280 -17.92 20.00 -19.76
CA ASN A 280 -17.03 20.99 -19.17
C ASN A 280 -16.83 20.76 -17.67
N SER A 281 -17.85 20.28 -16.97
CA SER A 281 -17.73 19.89 -15.55
C SER A 281 -16.68 18.80 -15.33
N LYS A 282 -16.53 17.85 -16.25
CA LYS A 282 -15.48 16.82 -16.18
C LYS A 282 -14.08 17.39 -16.47
N ILE A 283 -13.98 18.40 -17.32
CA ILE A 283 -12.71 19.12 -17.54
C ILE A 283 -12.33 19.89 -16.28
N ILE A 284 -13.27 20.65 -15.70
CA ILE A 284 -13.05 21.39 -14.45
C ILE A 284 -12.63 20.43 -13.32
N ALA A 285 -13.32 19.30 -13.16
CA ALA A 285 -12.96 18.29 -12.18
C ALA A 285 -11.52 17.79 -12.38
N SER A 286 -11.09 17.57 -13.63
CA SER A 286 -9.71 17.11 -13.93
C SER A 286 -8.66 18.17 -13.55
N VAL A 287 -8.94 19.44 -13.81
CA VAL A 287 -8.05 20.54 -13.40
C VAL A 287 -7.96 20.65 -11.88
N VAL A 288 -9.10 20.57 -11.17
CA VAL A 288 -9.10 20.58 -9.69
C VAL A 288 -8.35 19.40 -9.12
N LEU A 289 -8.47 18.19 -9.72
CA LEU A 289 -7.70 17.03 -9.29
C LEU A 289 -6.18 17.24 -9.44
N LEU A 290 -5.74 17.93 -10.50
CA LEU A 290 -4.33 18.30 -10.65
C LEU A 290 -3.85 19.19 -9.50
N PHE A 291 -4.60 20.26 -9.18
CA PHE A 291 -4.27 21.12 -8.04
C PHE A 291 -4.33 20.37 -6.71
N TYR A 292 -5.31 19.51 -6.52
CA TYR A 292 -5.45 18.70 -5.30
C TYR A 292 -4.25 17.79 -5.06
N MET A 293 -3.68 17.17 -6.12
CA MET A 293 -2.44 16.39 -5.99
C MET A 293 -1.28 17.20 -5.42
N PHE A 294 -1.12 18.45 -5.84
CA PHE A 294 -0.06 19.32 -5.35
C PHE A 294 -0.32 19.78 -3.91
N ILE A 295 -1.55 20.16 -3.58
CA ILE A 295 -1.96 20.60 -2.23
C ILE A 295 -1.71 19.50 -1.20
N THR A 296 -1.94 18.22 -1.56
CA THR A 296 -1.72 17.06 -0.68
C THR A 296 -0.28 16.55 -0.66
N GLY A 297 0.68 17.28 -1.27
CA GLY A 297 2.10 16.94 -1.25
C GLY A 297 2.50 15.75 -2.12
N LEU A 298 1.73 15.41 -3.17
CA LEU A 298 2.02 14.35 -4.14
C LEU A 298 2.21 12.95 -3.51
N SER A 299 1.46 12.64 -2.45
CA SER A 299 1.49 11.30 -1.86
C SER A 299 1.09 10.23 -2.89
N LEU A 300 1.75 9.05 -2.86
CA LEU A 300 1.55 8.00 -3.87
C LEU A 300 0.09 7.55 -4.01
N SER A 301 -0.66 7.51 -2.91
CA SER A 301 -2.08 7.14 -2.91
C SER A 301 -2.94 8.17 -3.63
N VAL A 302 -2.71 9.47 -3.35
CA VAL A 302 -3.45 10.56 -4.00
C VAL A 302 -3.11 10.65 -5.47
N VAL A 303 -1.82 10.62 -5.82
CA VAL A 303 -1.36 10.70 -7.23
C VAL A 303 -2.02 9.60 -8.06
N ARG A 304 -2.04 8.35 -7.57
CA ARG A 304 -2.71 7.24 -8.25
C ARG A 304 -4.21 7.53 -8.46
N ALA A 305 -4.90 7.90 -7.38
CA ALA A 305 -6.34 8.12 -7.40
C ALA A 305 -6.72 9.27 -8.35
N CYS A 306 -5.97 10.37 -8.31
CA CYS A 306 -6.18 11.51 -9.18
C CYS A 306 -5.88 11.19 -10.65
N ILE A 307 -4.78 10.49 -10.96
CA ILE A 307 -4.49 10.07 -12.35
C ILE A 307 -5.64 9.21 -12.89
N MET A 308 -6.10 8.21 -12.13
CA MET A 308 -7.22 7.36 -12.53
C MET A 308 -8.52 8.16 -12.68
N GLY A 309 -8.77 9.11 -11.79
CA GLY A 309 -9.92 10.02 -11.84
C GLY A 309 -9.88 10.93 -13.07
N ILE A 310 -8.74 11.53 -13.39
CA ILE A 310 -8.52 12.36 -14.58
C ILE A 310 -8.74 11.55 -15.84
N ILE A 311 -8.15 10.34 -15.95
CA ILE A 311 -8.35 9.48 -17.13
C ILE A 311 -9.82 9.11 -17.27
N SER A 312 -10.53 8.83 -16.18
CA SER A 312 -11.97 8.54 -16.21
C SER A 312 -12.80 9.74 -16.67
N CYS A 313 -12.50 10.94 -16.17
CA CYS A 313 -13.16 12.18 -16.60
C CYS A 313 -12.86 12.49 -18.07
N MET A 314 -11.61 12.37 -18.52
CA MET A 314 -11.22 12.61 -19.91
C MET A 314 -11.83 11.57 -20.85
N SER A 315 -11.94 10.30 -20.43
CA SER A 315 -12.66 9.28 -21.23
C SER A 315 -14.09 9.72 -21.56
N PHE A 316 -14.79 10.31 -20.59
CA PHE A 316 -16.13 10.86 -20.80
C PHE A 316 -16.11 12.05 -21.80
N VAL A 317 -15.13 12.96 -21.64
CA VAL A 317 -14.97 14.14 -22.50
C VAL A 317 -14.72 13.74 -23.97
N PHE A 318 -13.93 12.69 -24.20
CA PHE A 318 -13.59 12.16 -25.52
C PHE A 318 -14.55 11.08 -26.04
N TYR A 319 -15.69 10.87 -25.38
CA TYR A 319 -16.67 9.84 -25.74
C TYR A 319 -16.08 8.43 -25.85
N ARG A 320 -15.07 8.10 -25.04
CA ARG A 320 -14.42 6.79 -24.98
C ARG A 320 -14.86 6.02 -23.75
N LYS A 321 -15.02 4.70 -23.90
CA LYS A 321 -15.26 3.83 -22.73
C LYS A 321 -14.01 3.76 -21.86
N SER A 322 -14.16 4.05 -20.59
CA SER A 322 -13.09 3.90 -19.61
C SER A 322 -12.87 2.40 -19.29
N ASP A 323 -11.63 1.93 -19.44
CA ASP A 323 -11.22 0.59 -19.01
C ASP A 323 -10.40 0.69 -17.72
N THR A 324 -10.96 0.21 -16.63
CA THR A 324 -10.36 0.33 -15.28
C THR A 324 -8.98 -0.30 -15.21
N LEU A 325 -8.75 -1.46 -15.86
CA LEU A 325 -7.42 -2.11 -15.86
C LEU A 325 -6.39 -1.30 -16.65
N ASN A 326 -6.77 -0.67 -17.75
CA ASN A 326 -5.87 0.23 -18.48
C ASN A 326 -5.58 1.49 -17.65
N ASN A 327 -6.56 2.05 -16.96
CA ASN A 327 -6.36 3.22 -16.09
C ASN A 327 -5.38 2.90 -14.95
N ILE A 328 -5.52 1.73 -14.33
CA ILE A 328 -4.56 1.22 -13.33
C ILE A 328 -3.16 1.08 -13.94
N ALA A 329 -3.06 0.45 -15.11
CA ALA A 329 -1.77 0.23 -15.77
C ALA A 329 -1.09 1.57 -16.12
N ILE A 330 -1.82 2.56 -16.65
CA ILE A 330 -1.27 3.88 -16.94
C ILE A 330 -0.76 4.56 -15.63
N SER A 331 -1.57 4.55 -14.58
CA SER A 331 -1.16 5.16 -13.30
C SER A 331 0.05 4.47 -12.69
N MET A 332 0.12 3.12 -12.75
CA MET A 332 1.31 2.37 -12.32
C MET A 332 2.54 2.78 -13.13
N LEU A 333 2.42 2.83 -14.45
CA LEU A 333 3.54 3.15 -15.34
C LEU A 333 4.09 4.54 -15.05
N ILE A 334 3.21 5.55 -14.90
CA ILE A 334 3.62 6.92 -14.59
C ILE A 334 4.40 6.98 -13.26
N ILE A 335 3.89 6.31 -12.22
CA ILE A 335 4.55 6.29 -10.91
C ILE A 335 5.90 5.56 -10.97
N LEU A 336 5.96 4.39 -11.64
CA LEU A 336 7.17 3.59 -11.71
C LEU A 336 8.24 4.21 -12.63
N LEU A 337 7.84 4.92 -13.69
CA LEU A 337 8.77 5.73 -14.51
C LEU A 337 9.36 6.88 -13.71
N ASN A 338 8.56 7.52 -12.86
CA ASN A 338 9.06 8.57 -11.98
C ASN A 338 10.00 8.04 -10.90
N ASN A 339 9.66 6.92 -10.26
CA ASN A 339 10.51 6.25 -9.26
C ASN A 339 10.25 4.74 -9.23
N PRO A 340 11.12 3.90 -9.81
CA PRO A 340 10.92 2.45 -9.82
C PRO A 340 10.96 1.82 -8.41
N PHE A 341 11.65 2.45 -7.43
CA PHE A 341 11.63 1.98 -6.04
C PHE A 341 10.26 2.11 -5.38
N SER A 342 9.35 2.93 -5.92
CA SER A 342 7.97 3.03 -5.42
C SER A 342 7.22 1.70 -5.44
N LEU A 343 7.64 0.73 -6.27
CA LEU A 343 7.12 -0.64 -6.29
C LEU A 343 7.16 -1.31 -4.90
N PHE A 344 8.18 -1.00 -4.10
CA PHE A 344 8.40 -1.61 -2.78
C PHE A 344 7.76 -0.81 -1.64
N SER A 345 7.15 0.33 -1.93
CA SER A 345 6.44 1.10 -0.91
C SER A 345 5.15 0.39 -0.50
N VAL A 346 4.88 0.37 0.80
CA VAL A 346 3.64 -0.21 1.35
C VAL A 346 2.40 0.45 0.73
N SER A 347 2.44 1.77 0.58
CA SER A 347 1.35 2.54 -0.04
C SER A 347 1.05 2.07 -1.46
N PHE A 348 2.06 1.80 -2.29
CA PHE A 348 1.88 1.27 -3.63
C PHE A 348 1.23 -0.12 -3.61
N LEU A 349 1.79 -1.04 -2.81
CA LEU A 349 1.32 -2.42 -2.72
C LEU A 349 -0.13 -2.50 -2.25
N LEU A 350 -0.49 -1.79 -1.17
CA LEU A 350 -1.85 -1.80 -0.62
C LEU A 350 -2.85 -1.16 -1.58
N THR A 351 -2.49 -0.03 -2.19
CA THR A 351 -3.44 0.70 -3.04
C THR A 351 -3.72 -0.03 -4.35
N TYR A 352 -2.70 -0.56 -5.02
CA TYR A 352 -2.90 -1.35 -6.25
C TYR A 352 -3.43 -2.75 -5.96
N GLY A 353 -2.94 -3.39 -4.89
CA GLY A 353 -3.46 -4.68 -4.44
C GLY A 353 -4.95 -4.64 -4.17
N GLY A 354 -5.42 -3.64 -3.41
CA GLY A 354 -6.85 -3.49 -3.11
C GLY A 354 -7.72 -3.27 -4.34
N THR A 355 -7.29 -2.38 -5.25
CA THR A 355 -8.05 -2.13 -6.48
C THR A 355 -8.08 -3.35 -7.41
N LEU A 356 -6.99 -4.09 -7.53
CA LEU A 356 -6.95 -5.33 -8.30
C LEU A 356 -7.82 -6.41 -7.66
N GLY A 357 -7.82 -6.52 -6.32
CA GLY A 357 -8.69 -7.41 -5.57
C GLY A 357 -10.16 -7.17 -5.88
N ILE A 358 -10.60 -5.92 -5.85
CA ILE A 358 -11.98 -5.54 -6.21
C ILE A 358 -12.28 -5.92 -7.66
N ILE A 359 -11.40 -5.60 -8.62
CA ILE A 359 -11.66 -5.85 -10.04
C ILE A 359 -11.77 -7.35 -10.34
N PHE A 360 -10.92 -8.17 -9.73
CA PHE A 360 -10.87 -9.59 -10.05
C PHE A 360 -11.89 -10.43 -9.27
N PHE A 361 -12.21 -10.06 -8.04
CA PHE A 361 -12.98 -10.91 -7.13
C PHE A 361 -14.36 -10.38 -6.76
N ASN A 362 -14.64 -9.06 -6.85
CA ASN A 362 -15.87 -8.49 -6.33
C ASN A 362 -17.14 -9.11 -6.92
N SER A 363 -17.19 -9.33 -8.24
CA SER A 363 -18.36 -9.91 -8.89
C SER A 363 -18.67 -11.34 -8.43
N ASP A 364 -17.63 -12.12 -8.14
CA ASP A 364 -17.77 -13.51 -7.73
C ASP A 364 -18.10 -13.60 -6.23
N VAL A 365 -17.45 -12.79 -5.41
CA VAL A 365 -17.75 -12.66 -3.96
C VAL A 365 -19.19 -12.19 -3.74
N GLU A 366 -19.65 -11.18 -4.49
CA GLU A 366 -21.04 -10.70 -4.41
C GLU A 366 -22.03 -11.81 -4.76
N LYS A 367 -21.76 -12.61 -5.81
CA LYS A 367 -22.60 -13.78 -6.16
C LYS A 367 -22.61 -14.83 -5.05
N ILE A 368 -21.44 -15.11 -4.44
CA ILE A 368 -21.33 -16.04 -3.32
C ILE A 368 -22.16 -15.56 -2.14
N LEU A 369 -22.02 -14.29 -1.75
CA LEU A 369 -22.80 -13.71 -0.65
C LEU A 369 -24.30 -13.74 -0.93
N LYS A 370 -24.72 -13.44 -2.17
CA LYS A 370 -26.13 -13.53 -2.59
C LYS A 370 -26.65 -14.98 -2.68
N SER A 371 -25.79 -15.96 -2.86
CA SER A 371 -26.15 -17.38 -2.97
C SER A 371 -26.40 -18.07 -1.63
N ILE A 372 -26.05 -17.43 -0.51
CA ILE A 372 -26.30 -17.95 0.83
C ILE A 372 -27.81 -18.05 1.03
N LYS A 373 -28.32 -19.29 1.05
CA LYS A 373 -29.76 -19.61 1.21
C LYS A 373 -29.99 -20.14 2.59
N ILE A 374 -31.02 -19.61 3.25
CA ILE A 374 -31.53 -20.22 4.49
C ILE A 374 -32.37 -21.42 4.10
N LYS A 375 -32.06 -22.59 4.65
CA LYS A 375 -32.68 -23.89 4.36
C LYS A 375 -34.12 -23.97 4.86
N HIS A 376 -34.53 -23.13 5.79
CA HIS A 376 -35.84 -23.18 6.44
C HIS A 376 -36.94 -22.54 5.56
N ARG A 377 -37.95 -23.34 5.16
CA ARG A 377 -39.03 -22.98 4.22
C ARG A 377 -39.87 -21.78 4.69
N LYS A 378 -40.19 -21.67 6.00
CA LYS A 378 -40.99 -20.57 6.57
C LYS A 378 -40.30 -19.21 6.51
N TRP A 379 -38.96 -19.15 6.61
CA TRP A 379 -38.18 -17.91 6.62
C TRP A 379 -37.68 -17.46 5.23
N LYS A 380 -37.93 -18.29 4.19
CA LYS A 380 -37.43 -18.03 2.84
C LYS A 380 -37.97 -16.73 2.24
N TYR A 381 -39.25 -16.45 2.41
CA TYR A 381 -39.90 -15.24 1.87
C TYR A 381 -39.41 -13.97 2.61
N LEU A 382 -39.41 -14.04 3.95
CA LEU A 382 -38.87 -12.93 4.77
C LEU A 382 -37.42 -12.69 4.47
N PHE A 383 -36.60 -13.73 4.32
CA PHE A 383 -35.18 -13.64 3.95
C PHE A 383 -34.98 -13.00 2.58
N LEU A 384 -35.75 -13.33 1.57
CA LEU A 384 -35.65 -12.69 0.24
C LEU A 384 -36.01 -11.20 0.28
N LYS A 385 -37.00 -10.83 1.12
CA LYS A 385 -37.38 -9.42 1.34
C LYS A 385 -36.26 -8.65 2.08
N ILE A 386 -35.68 -9.27 3.11
CA ILE A 386 -34.55 -8.74 3.86
C ILE A 386 -33.32 -8.64 2.94
N GLN A 387 -33.04 -9.67 2.14
CA GLN A 387 -31.89 -9.70 1.20
C GLN A 387 -31.95 -8.56 0.19
N LYS A 388 -33.14 -8.20 -0.33
CA LYS A 388 -33.31 -7.02 -1.19
C LYS A 388 -33.01 -5.71 -0.45
N LYS A 389 -33.46 -5.57 0.81
CA LYS A 389 -33.12 -4.39 1.65
C LYS A 389 -31.64 -4.35 2.01
N CYS A 390 -30.99 -5.49 2.18
CA CYS A 390 -29.57 -5.61 2.53
C CYS A 390 -28.65 -5.61 1.30
N GLU A 391 -29.14 -5.42 0.08
CA GLU A 391 -28.29 -5.39 -1.13
C GLU A 391 -27.14 -4.36 -1.07
N PRO A 392 -27.34 -3.13 -0.56
CA PRO A 392 -26.21 -2.19 -0.38
C PRO A 392 -25.16 -2.72 0.60
N ILE A 393 -25.59 -3.38 1.68
CA ILE A 393 -24.70 -3.99 2.69
C ILE A 393 -23.91 -5.13 2.05
N ILE A 394 -24.55 -6.00 1.29
CA ILE A 394 -23.88 -7.11 0.58
C ILE A 394 -22.84 -6.58 -0.41
N LYS A 395 -23.15 -5.51 -1.14
CA LYS A 395 -22.21 -4.85 -2.05
C LYS A 395 -21.01 -4.26 -1.30
N ALA A 396 -21.24 -3.58 -0.18
CA ALA A 396 -20.16 -3.01 0.63
C ALA A 396 -19.26 -4.10 1.22
N LEU A 397 -19.85 -5.17 1.76
CA LEU A 397 -19.10 -6.33 2.26
C LEU A 397 -18.30 -7.03 1.15
N SER A 398 -18.91 -7.21 -0.04
CA SER A 398 -18.22 -7.85 -1.16
C SER A 398 -16.97 -7.05 -1.60
N VAL A 399 -17.05 -5.72 -1.62
CA VAL A 399 -15.91 -4.84 -1.92
C VAL A 399 -14.83 -4.98 -0.86
N SER A 400 -15.20 -4.94 0.43
CA SER A 400 -14.25 -5.08 1.55
C SER A 400 -13.54 -6.43 1.53
N ILE A 401 -14.27 -7.54 1.39
CA ILE A 401 -13.69 -8.89 1.30
C ILE A 401 -12.78 -9.01 0.08
N SER A 402 -13.23 -8.54 -1.08
CA SER A 402 -12.49 -8.66 -2.34
C SER A 402 -11.16 -7.90 -2.32
N SER A 403 -11.13 -6.74 -1.67
CA SER A 403 -9.87 -5.99 -1.49
C SER A 403 -8.92 -6.73 -0.54
N GLN A 404 -9.43 -7.29 0.55
CA GLN A 404 -8.62 -8.00 1.56
C GLN A 404 -8.00 -9.28 1.02
N ILE A 405 -8.62 -9.98 0.07
CA ILE A 405 -8.04 -11.18 -0.54
C ILE A 405 -6.61 -10.93 -1.07
N ILE A 406 -6.35 -9.76 -1.65
CA ILE A 406 -4.99 -9.44 -2.13
C ILE A 406 -4.17 -8.72 -1.05
N ILE A 407 -4.80 -7.88 -0.24
CA ILE A 407 -4.08 -7.03 0.73
C ILE A 407 -3.62 -7.83 1.96
N ALA A 408 -4.38 -8.82 2.44
CA ALA A 408 -4.11 -9.49 3.72
C ALA A 408 -2.68 -10.07 3.83
N PRO A 409 -2.13 -10.81 2.85
CA PRO A 409 -0.75 -11.28 2.95
C PRO A 409 0.28 -10.15 3.01
N ILE A 410 0.01 -9.02 2.35
CA ILE A 410 0.90 -7.86 2.36
C ILE A 410 0.89 -7.20 3.75
N ILE A 411 -0.29 -7.08 4.37
CA ILE A 411 -0.43 -6.55 5.73
C ILE A 411 0.31 -7.45 6.72
N ILE A 412 0.13 -8.77 6.64
CA ILE A 412 0.81 -9.71 7.53
C ILE A 412 2.33 -9.61 7.36
N LEU A 413 2.83 -9.55 6.13
CA LEU A 413 4.28 -9.44 5.85
C LEU A 413 4.90 -8.12 6.35
N LYS A 414 4.14 -7.03 6.41
CA LYS A 414 4.67 -5.69 6.73
C LYS A 414 4.36 -5.22 8.13
N PHE A 415 3.25 -5.65 8.70
CA PHE A 415 2.74 -5.16 9.98
C PHE A 415 2.50 -6.26 11.02
N ASN A 416 2.68 -7.54 10.64
CA ASN A 416 2.47 -8.69 11.52
C ASN A 416 1.07 -8.71 12.18
N ASN A 417 0.07 -8.21 11.49
CA ASN A 417 -1.29 -8.21 12.01
C ASN A 417 -2.31 -8.78 11.01
N ILE A 418 -3.37 -9.31 11.54
CA ILE A 418 -4.57 -9.68 10.83
C ILE A 418 -5.77 -9.29 11.68
N GLY A 419 -6.83 -8.84 11.06
CA GLY A 419 -8.05 -8.52 11.79
C GLY A 419 -9.26 -8.75 10.94
N ILE A 420 -10.38 -9.08 11.56
CA ILE A 420 -11.69 -9.22 10.92
C ILE A 420 -12.61 -8.05 11.23
N ALA A 421 -12.19 -7.13 12.10
CA ALA A 421 -12.94 -5.92 12.45
C ALA A 421 -13.33 -5.10 11.21
N PHE A 422 -12.48 -5.10 10.16
CA PHE A 422 -12.74 -4.37 8.92
C PHE A 422 -14.09 -4.68 8.27
N LEU A 423 -14.67 -5.85 8.50
CA LEU A 423 -15.99 -6.21 7.93
C LEU A 423 -17.10 -5.32 8.48
N ILE A 424 -17.06 -5.04 9.78
CA ILE A 424 -18.05 -4.22 10.47
C ILE A 424 -17.67 -2.75 10.36
N THR A 425 -16.43 -2.41 10.65
CA THR A 425 -15.96 -1.02 10.70
C THR A 425 -16.01 -0.34 9.33
N ASN A 426 -15.64 -1.01 8.23
CA ASN A 426 -15.79 -0.46 6.88
C ASN A 426 -17.26 -0.25 6.46
N LEU A 427 -18.17 -1.11 6.95
CA LEU A 427 -19.58 -0.93 6.67
C LEU A 427 -20.11 0.35 7.34
N LEU A 428 -19.78 0.54 8.62
CA LEU A 428 -20.16 1.73 9.39
C LEU A 428 -19.48 2.98 8.86
N LEU A 429 -18.19 2.88 8.50
CA LEU A 429 -17.41 3.96 7.90
C LEU A 429 -18.07 4.56 6.66
N ASN A 430 -18.59 3.71 5.76
CA ASN A 430 -19.23 4.17 4.53
C ASN A 430 -20.44 5.10 4.77
N LEU A 431 -21.04 5.08 5.95
CA LEU A 431 -22.15 5.97 6.31
C LEU A 431 -21.69 7.40 6.60
N VAL A 432 -20.50 7.57 7.17
CA VAL A 432 -20.05 8.89 7.69
C VAL A 432 -18.97 9.55 6.83
N ILE A 433 -18.12 8.76 6.16
CA ILE A 433 -16.96 9.30 5.45
C ILE A 433 -17.32 10.26 4.32
N GLY A 434 -18.44 9.99 3.62
CA GLY A 434 -18.92 10.88 2.55
C GLY A 434 -19.32 12.25 3.07
N ALA A 435 -19.95 12.31 4.25
CA ALA A 435 -20.33 13.57 4.90
C ALA A 435 -19.08 14.34 5.36
N ILE A 436 -18.08 13.66 5.93
CA ILE A 436 -16.82 14.27 6.37
C ILE A 436 -16.07 14.85 5.17
N VAL A 437 -15.90 14.08 4.09
CA VAL A 437 -15.14 14.53 2.91
C VAL A 437 -15.85 15.68 2.19
N ILE A 438 -17.12 15.50 1.83
CA ILE A 438 -17.87 16.52 1.10
C ILE A 438 -18.06 17.76 1.96
N GLY A 439 -18.48 17.58 3.21
CA GLY A 439 -18.70 18.68 4.14
C GLY A 439 -17.41 19.43 4.46
N GLY A 440 -16.30 18.71 4.72
CA GLY A 440 -15.00 19.31 4.98
C GLY A 440 -14.46 20.13 3.79
N LEU A 441 -14.62 19.64 2.55
CA LEU A 441 -14.26 20.40 1.35
C LEU A 441 -15.09 21.67 1.20
N ILE A 442 -16.41 21.60 1.45
CA ILE A 442 -17.30 22.77 1.44
C ILE A 442 -16.91 23.76 2.55
N GLN A 443 -16.63 23.25 3.76
CA GLN A 443 -16.19 24.07 4.89
C GLN A 443 -14.91 24.84 4.57
N ILE A 444 -13.92 24.18 3.95
CA ILE A 444 -12.68 24.85 3.50
C ILE A 444 -13.01 26.01 2.56
N ILE A 445 -13.84 25.80 1.55
CA ILE A 445 -14.22 26.83 0.58
C ILE A 445 -14.92 28.01 1.30
N ILE A 446 -15.85 27.72 2.19
CA ILE A 446 -16.58 28.73 2.97
C ILE A 446 -15.63 29.51 3.89
N SER A 447 -14.66 28.85 4.53
CA SER A 447 -13.70 29.46 5.43
C SER A 447 -12.80 30.49 4.75
N PHE A 448 -12.51 30.34 3.46
CA PHE A 448 -11.79 31.34 2.67
C PHE A 448 -12.64 32.61 2.41
N ALA A 449 -13.96 32.46 2.32
CA ALA A 449 -14.88 33.61 2.14
C ALA A 449 -15.21 34.28 3.48
N SER A 450 -15.51 33.48 4.50
CA SER A 450 -15.83 33.96 5.85
C SER A 450 -15.47 32.91 6.89
N MET A 451 -14.53 33.22 7.78
CA MET A 451 -14.11 32.34 8.85
C MET A 451 -15.27 32.01 9.82
N LYS A 452 -16.14 32.99 10.13
CA LYS A 452 -17.30 32.77 10.99
C LYS A 452 -18.27 31.72 10.40
N CYS A 453 -18.56 31.80 9.11
CA CYS A 453 -19.41 30.83 8.43
C CYS A 453 -18.71 29.48 8.34
N GLY A 454 -17.38 29.45 8.14
CA GLY A 454 -16.57 28.26 8.18
C GLY A 454 -16.65 27.51 9.51
N ILE A 455 -16.59 28.24 10.64
CA ILE A 455 -16.74 27.67 11.99
C ILE A 455 -18.15 27.10 12.20
N CYS A 456 -19.20 27.79 11.76
CA CYS A 456 -20.56 27.27 11.85
C CYS A 456 -20.72 25.95 11.08
N MET A 457 -20.15 25.86 9.88
CA MET A 457 -20.18 24.64 9.09
C MET A 457 -19.34 23.53 9.73
N ALA A 458 -18.19 23.87 10.32
CA ALA A 458 -17.33 22.93 11.02
C ALA A 458 -18.06 22.22 12.17
N LYS A 459 -18.88 22.94 12.97
CA LYS A 459 -19.69 22.35 14.05
C LYS A 459 -20.63 21.25 13.55
N ILE A 460 -21.16 21.38 12.33
CA ILE A 460 -22.01 20.34 11.73
C ILE A 460 -21.19 19.11 11.36
N ILE A 461 -19.95 19.31 10.87
CA ILE A 461 -19.08 18.22 10.41
C ILE A 461 -18.37 17.53 11.59
N GLN A 462 -18.23 18.19 12.72
CA GLN A 462 -17.72 17.56 13.94
C GLN A 462 -18.53 16.33 14.33
N LEU A 463 -19.85 16.36 14.20
CA LEU A 463 -20.71 15.23 14.58
C LEU A 463 -20.36 13.92 13.84
N PRO A 464 -20.33 13.85 12.49
CA PRO A 464 -19.90 12.63 11.80
C PRO A 464 -18.42 12.28 12.09
N THR A 465 -17.56 13.24 12.44
CA THR A 465 -16.17 12.95 12.80
C THR A 465 -16.09 12.30 14.18
N TYR A 466 -16.84 12.76 15.17
CA TYR A 466 -16.94 12.06 16.46
C TYR A 466 -17.54 10.66 16.32
N ILE A 467 -18.53 10.47 15.44
CA ILE A 467 -19.04 9.12 15.11
C ILE A 467 -17.92 8.26 14.54
N LEU A 468 -17.06 8.79 13.68
CA LEU A 468 -15.92 8.06 13.12
C LEU A 468 -14.92 7.64 14.22
N ILE A 469 -14.58 8.54 15.16
CA ILE A 469 -13.74 8.22 16.32
C ILE A 469 -14.40 7.13 17.18
N TYR A 470 -15.70 7.23 17.41
CA TYR A 470 -16.44 6.22 18.18
C TYR A 470 -16.46 4.85 17.49
N ILE A 471 -16.61 4.82 16.16
CA ILE A 471 -16.52 3.58 15.37
C ILE A 471 -15.13 2.96 15.51
N SER A 472 -14.05 3.76 15.49
CA SER A 472 -12.68 3.22 15.67
C SER A 472 -12.49 2.64 17.06
N LYS A 473 -12.95 3.34 18.10
CA LYS A 473 -12.87 2.90 19.49
C LYS A 473 -13.72 1.65 19.79
N LEU A 474 -14.87 1.51 19.16
CA LEU A 474 -15.66 0.27 19.24
C LEU A 474 -15.00 -0.86 18.44
N GLY A 475 -14.44 -0.53 17.29
CA GLY A 475 -13.76 -1.50 16.42
C GLY A 475 -12.52 -2.11 17.06
N SER A 476 -11.73 -1.33 17.82
CA SER A 476 -10.54 -1.81 18.54
C SER A 476 -10.91 -2.82 19.65
N LYS A 477 -12.11 -2.70 20.22
CA LYS A 477 -12.61 -3.58 21.29
C LYS A 477 -13.27 -4.87 20.80
N ILE A 478 -13.42 -5.08 19.48
CA ILE A 478 -14.03 -6.31 18.94
C ILE A 478 -13.15 -7.51 19.29
N PRO A 479 -13.67 -8.55 19.97
CA PRO A 479 -12.91 -9.77 20.23
C PRO A 479 -12.42 -10.39 18.93
N PHE A 480 -11.13 -10.77 18.90
CA PHE A 480 -10.46 -11.27 17.68
C PHE A 480 -10.47 -10.30 16.49
N GLY A 481 -10.90 -9.03 16.70
CA GLY A 481 -10.93 -7.99 15.68
C GLY A 481 -9.55 -7.63 15.14
N TYR A 482 -8.54 -7.73 15.99
CA TYR A 482 -7.14 -7.45 15.69
C TYR A 482 -6.25 -8.48 16.39
N GLN A 483 -5.37 -9.12 15.65
CA GLN A 483 -4.46 -10.12 16.18
C GLN A 483 -3.07 -9.97 15.58
N LYS A 484 -2.05 -10.06 16.42
CA LYS A 484 -0.66 -10.20 15.98
C LYS A 484 -0.41 -11.61 15.49
N VAL A 485 0.25 -11.74 14.35
CA VAL A 485 0.53 -13.03 13.73
C VAL A 485 1.99 -13.12 13.29
N ILE A 486 2.50 -14.34 13.31
CA ILE A 486 3.85 -14.63 12.82
C ILE A 486 3.97 -14.30 11.33
N THR A 487 5.15 -13.82 10.93
CA THR A 487 5.43 -13.49 9.53
C THR A 487 5.47 -14.76 8.68
N PRO A 488 4.63 -14.88 7.64
CA PRO A 488 4.69 -16.03 6.73
C PRO A 488 5.96 -15.98 5.88
N ASP A 489 6.42 -17.13 5.43
CA ASP A 489 7.48 -17.21 4.45
C ASP A 489 6.94 -16.90 3.03
N LEU A 490 7.84 -16.47 2.15
CA LEU A 490 7.47 -16.09 0.78
C LEU A 490 6.74 -17.23 0.03
N TYR A 491 7.15 -18.49 0.23
CA TYR A 491 6.49 -19.63 -0.40
C TYR A 491 5.04 -19.82 0.08
N GLN A 492 4.75 -19.51 1.36
CA GLN A 492 3.39 -19.58 1.91
C GLN A 492 2.49 -18.51 1.27
N VAL A 493 3.02 -17.31 1.05
CA VAL A 493 2.31 -16.23 0.37
C VAL A 493 2.03 -16.59 -1.10
N ILE A 494 3.02 -17.18 -1.79
CA ILE A 494 2.83 -17.64 -3.17
C ILE A 494 1.77 -18.74 -3.22
N LEU A 495 1.84 -19.71 -2.31
CA LEU A 495 0.86 -20.80 -2.20
C LEU A 495 -0.55 -20.26 -1.94
N TYR A 496 -0.68 -19.26 -1.05
CA TYR A 496 -1.96 -18.60 -0.78
C TYR A 496 -2.58 -18.03 -2.07
N TYR A 497 -1.80 -17.27 -2.86
CA TYR A 497 -2.34 -16.70 -4.11
C TYR A 497 -2.69 -17.78 -5.14
N ILE A 498 -1.89 -18.84 -5.25
CA ILE A 498 -2.20 -19.99 -6.11
C ILE A 498 -3.52 -20.63 -5.68
N CYS A 499 -3.69 -20.92 -4.39
CA CYS A 499 -4.93 -21.49 -3.85
C CYS A 499 -6.15 -20.62 -4.13
N ILE A 500 -6.03 -19.30 -3.97
CA ILE A 500 -7.15 -18.37 -4.25
C ILE A 500 -7.52 -18.41 -5.75
N ILE A 501 -6.53 -18.38 -6.64
CA ILE A 501 -6.76 -18.45 -8.09
C ILE A 501 -7.45 -19.77 -8.46
N ASP A 502 -6.98 -20.89 -7.90
CA ASP A 502 -7.55 -22.22 -8.15
C ASP A 502 -8.98 -22.32 -7.63
N LEU A 503 -9.25 -21.85 -6.40
CA LEU A 503 -10.59 -21.81 -5.83
C LEU A 503 -11.56 -20.97 -6.69
N MET A 504 -11.14 -19.82 -7.17
CA MET A 504 -11.94 -18.96 -8.05
C MET A 504 -12.16 -19.60 -9.42
N TYR A 505 -11.14 -20.29 -9.96
CA TYR A 505 -11.28 -21.04 -11.20
C TYR A 505 -12.29 -22.19 -11.05
N LEU A 506 -12.21 -22.97 -9.96
CA LEU A 506 -13.14 -24.02 -9.64
C LEU A 506 -14.59 -23.47 -9.47
N TYR A 507 -14.72 -22.37 -8.72
CA TYR A 507 -16.03 -21.73 -8.56
C TYR A 507 -16.63 -21.35 -9.91
N LYS A 508 -15.86 -20.70 -10.79
CA LYS A 508 -16.32 -20.34 -12.15
C LYS A 508 -16.70 -21.57 -12.97
N LEU A 509 -15.90 -22.62 -12.91
CA LEU A 509 -16.12 -23.85 -13.65
C LEU A 509 -17.47 -24.50 -13.27
N PHE A 510 -17.83 -24.50 -11.99
CA PHE A 510 -19.12 -25.04 -11.53
C PHE A 510 -20.34 -24.16 -11.82
N HIS A 511 -20.16 -22.88 -12.13
CA HIS A 511 -21.25 -21.92 -12.36
C HIS A 511 -21.40 -21.45 -13.81
N ILE A 512 -20.64 -22.02 -14.75
CA ILE A 512 -20.76 -21.72 -16.18
C ILE A 512 -22.00 -22.44 -16.74
N LYS A 513 -22.88 -21.68 -17.40
CA LYS A 513 -24.09 -22.22 -18.04
C LYS A 513 -23.79 -22.92 -19.37
N ASN A 514 -22.82 -22.42 -20.17
CA ASN A 514 -22.43 -22.99 -21.46
C ASN A 514 -20.99 -23.52 -21.34
N GLU A 515 -20.86 -24.83 -21.24
CA GLU A 515 -19.56 -25.52 -21.04
C GLU A 515 -18.93 -25.88 -22.37
N THR A 516 -17.61 -25.67 -22.48
CA THR A 516 -16.85 -26.28 -23.57
C THR A 516 -16.61 -27.75 -23.27
N PRO A 517 -16.41 -28.62 -24.28
CA PRO A 517 -16.13 -30.06 -24.08
C PRO A 517 -14.97 -30.32 -23.09
N THR A 518 -13.95 -29.46 -23.10
CA THR A 518 -12.81 -29.53 -22.16
C THR A 518 -13.23 -29.21 -20.74
N GLN A 519 -14.08 -28.18 -20.53
CA GLN A 519 -14.59 -27.81 -19.21
C GLN A 519 -15.48 -28.88 -18.61
N THR A 520 -16.34 -29.51 -19.42
CA THR A 520 -17.17 -30.65 -19.02
C THR A 520 -16.31 -31.83 -18.59
N ARG A 521 -15.23 -32.14 -19.34
CA ARG A 521 -14.30 -33.21 -19.00
C ARG A 521 -13.57 -32.95 -17.66
N ILE A 522 -13.10 -31.71 -17.44
CA ILE A 522 -12.47 -31.31 -16.17
C ILE A 522 -13.47 -31.39 -15.03
N LYS A 523 -14.71 -30.92 -15.23
CA LYS A 523 -15.78 -30.97 -14.23
C LYS A 523 -16.12 -32.41 -13.84
N ASN A 524 -16.24 -33.31 -14.82
CA ASN A 524 -16.48 -34.73 -14.58
C ASN A 524 -15.29 -35.38 -13.84
N MET A 525 -14.06 -35.01 -14.18
CA MET A 525 -12.86 -35.50 -13.49
C MET A 525 -12.86 -35.03 -12.02
N ILE A 526 -13.19 -33.75 -11.75
CA ILE A 526 -13.32 -33.21 -10.39
C ILE A 526 -14.47 -33.90 -9.63
N TYR A 527 -15.57 -34.22 -10.31
CA TYR A 527 -16.71 -34.95 -9.69
C TYR A 527 -16.30 -36.36 -9.26
N LEU A 528 -15.56 -37.07 -10.11
CA LEU A 528 -14.96 -38.38 -9.80
C LEU A 528 -13.93 -38.28 -8.67
N PHE A 529 -13.09 -37.22 -8.68
CA PHE A 529 -12.13 -36.94 -7.63
C PHE A 529 -12.81 -36.63 -6.29
N LYS A 530 -13.89 -35.82 -6.32
CA LYS A 530 -14.72 -35.52 -5.14
C LYS A 530 -15.40 -36.76 -4.57
N TYR A 531 -15.87 -37.67 -5.43
CA TYR A 531 -16.40 -38.97 -5.02
C TYR A 531 -15.31 -39.82 -4.36
N ARG A 532 -14.14 -39.92 -4.95
CA ARG A 532 -12.95 -40.62 -4.36
C ARG A 532 -12.49 -39.96 -3.06
N ILE A 533 -12.45 -38.62 -2.98
CA ILE A 533 -12.15 -37.90 -1.72
C ILE A 533 -13.15 -38.27 -0.63
N LYS A 534 -14.44 -38.36 -0.93
CA LYS A 534 -15.46 -38.76 0.04
C LYS A 534 -15.17 -40.17 0.59
N THR A 535 -14.73 -41.07 -0.27
CA THR A 535 -14.33 -42.46 0.10
C THR A 535 -13.07 -42.46 0.97
N TYR A 536 -12.07 -41.62 0.64
CA TYR A 536 -10.80 -41.59 1.35
C TYR A 536 -10.65 -40.43 2.34
N LYS A 537 -11.76 -39.79 2.73
CA LYS A 537 -11.77 -38.60 3.60
C LYS A 537 -10.95 -38.79 4.87
N LYS A 538 -11.02 -39.97 5.52
CA LYS A 538 -10.22 -40.26 6.73
C LYS A 538 -8.72 -40.27 6.44
N ILE A 539 -8.31 -40.85 5.31
CA ILE A 539 -6.88 -40.92 4.91
C ILE A 539 -6.36 -39.54 4.57
N ILE A 540 -7.15 -38.72 3.85
CA ILE A 540 -6.75 -37.34 3.52
C ILE A 540 -6.62 -36.48 4.78
N VAL A 541 -7.55 -36.61 5.72
CA VAL A 541 -7.47 -35.90 7.02
C VAL A 541 -6.21 -36.34 7.78
N ILE A 542 -5.92 -37.64 7.83
CA ILE A 542 -4.72 -38.16 8.48
C ILE A 542 -3.46 -37.64 7.79
N LEU A 543 -3.40 -37.67 6.45
CA LEU A 543 -2.25 -37.13 5.70
C LEU A 543 -2.08 -35.63 5.91
N THR A 544 -3.18 -34.86 5.97
CA THR A 544 -3.14 -33.42 6.25
C THR A 544 -2.62 -33.16 7.67
N ILE A 545 -3.08 -33.95 8.64
CA ILE A 545 -2.58 -33.88 10.03
C ILE A 545 -1.09 -34.25 10.09
N ILE A 546 -0.67 -35.30 9.40
CA ILE A 546 0.73 -35.70 9.33
C ILE A 546 1.60 -34.59 8.72
N VAL A 547 1.14 -33.95 7.63
CA VAL A 547 1.85 -32.82 7.02
C VAL A 547 1.93 -31.63 7.98
N ILE A 548 0.83 -31.29 8.67
CA ILE A 548 0.82 -30.21 9.67
C ILE A 548 1.75 -30.54 10.85
N VAL A 549 1.70 -31.77 11.36
CA VAL A 549 2.56 -32.22 12.45
C VAL A 549 4.02 -32.27 11.99
N SER A 550 4.32 -32.79 10.80
CA SER A 550 5.69 -32.85 10.30
C SER A 550 6.28 -31.45 10.05
N THR A 551 5.49 -30.47 9.59
CA THR A 551 5.97 -29.09 9.43
C THR A 551 6.24 -28.41 10.78
N ASN A 552 5.54 -28.80 11.83
CA ASN A 552 5.79 -28.31 13.19
C ASN A 552 6.93 -29.06 13.92
N CYS A 553 7.14 -30.34 13.59
CA CYS A 553 8.21 -31.15 14.18
C CYS A 553 9.61 -30.91 13.57
N ILE A 554 9.67 -30.41 12.33
CA ILE A 554 10.95 -30.19 11.61
C ILE A 554 11.79 -29.05 12.22
N ASN A 555 11.26 -28.27 13.14
CA ASN A 555 11.97 -27.17 13.82
C ASN A 555 12.62 -27.54 15.16
N ILE A 556 12.75 -28.81 15.51
CA ILE A 556 13.53 -29.25 16.68
C ILE A 556 15.00 -29.28 16.26
N SER A 557 15.67 -28.14 16.38
CA SER A 557 17.13 -28.12 16.28
C SER A 557 17.70 -28.54 17.60
N SER A 558 18.64 -29.49 17.58
CA SER A 558 19.41 -29.89 18.76
C SER A 558 20.40 -28.83 19.26
N ASP A 559 20.43 -27.66 18.64
CA ASP A 559 21.41 -26.62 18.89
C ASP A 559 20.87 -25.55 19.83
N LEU A 560 21.70 -25.11 20.77
CA LEU A 560 21.50 -23.88 21.51
C LEU A 560 21.74 -22.70 20.58
N ARG A 561 20.75 -21.81 20.44
CA ARG A 561 20.87 -20.61 19.61
C ARG A 561 20.73 -19.37 20.46
N ILE A 562 21.71 -18.49 20.37
CA ILE A 562 21.73 -17.21 21.05
C ILE A 562 21.68 -16.11 20.00
N TYR A 563 20.74 -15.19 20.15
CA TYR A 563 20.55 -14.05 19.24
C TYR A 563 20.67 -12.76 20.03
N PHE A 564 21.66 -11.95 19.67
CA PHE A 564 21.79 -10.58 20.16
C PHE A 564 20.94 -9.66 19.29
N ILE A 565 20.02 -8.94 19.91
CA ILE A 565 19.04 -8.11 19.19
C ILE A 565 19.49 -6.66 19.30
N ASP A 566 19.68 -5.97 18.18
CA ASP A 566 19.95 -4.53 18.18
C ASP A 566 18.66 -3.76 18.51
N VAL A 567 18.54 -3.35 19.77
CA VAL A 567 17.42 -2.55 20.29
C VAL A 567 17.73 -1.05 20.31
N GLY A 568 18.96 -0.65 19.92
CA GLY A 568 19.43 0.72 19.87
C GLY A 568 20.05 1.19 21.19
N GLN A 569 19.29 1.38 22.24
CA GLN A 569 19.77 1.62 23.61
C GLN A 569 19.43 0.42 24.50
N GLY A 570 20.35 0.03 25.37
CA GLY A 570 20.25 -1.15 26.21
C GLY A 570 20.55 -2.44 25.47
N ASP A 571 20.39 -3.56 26.17
CA ASP A 571 20.69 -4.88 25.67
C ASP A 571 19.42 -5.72 25.52
N SER A 572 19.47 -6.68 24.61
CA SER A 572 18.42 -7.68 24.47
C SER A 572 18.99 -8.96 23.84
N THR A 573 18.79 -10.08 24.52
CA THR A 573 19.28 -11.37 24.07
C THR A 573 18.17 -12.41 24.09
N LEU A 574 17.96 -13.07 22.94
CA LEU A 574 17.02 -14.19 22.81
C LEU A 574 17.79 -15.51 22.78
N ILE A 575 17.48 -16.40 23.71
CA ILE A 575 18.03 -17.75 23.77
C ILE A 575 16.95 -18.75 23.38
N VAL A 576 17.26 -19.62 22.41
CA VAL A 576 16.42 -20.76 22.04
C VAL A 576 17.19 -22.02 22.37
N THR A 577 16.67 -22.79 23.35
CA THR A 577 17.31 -24.01 23.83
C THR A 577 17.09 -25.18 22.85
N PRO A 578 17.86 -26.28 22.95
CA PRO A 578 17.62 -27.50 22.18
C PRO A 578 16.21 -28.08 22.33
N CYS A 579 15.60 -27.89 23.52
CA CYS A 579 14.21 -28.27 23.79
C CYS A 579 13.19 -27.23 23.29
N ASN A 580 13.60 -26.30 22.42
CA ASN A 580 12.78 -25.22 21.85
C ASN A 580 12.14 -24.27 22.89
N LYS A 581 12.72 -24.17 24.10
CA LYS A 581 12.35 -23.15 25.08
C LYS A 581 12.94 -21.81 24.65
N LYS A 582 12.18 -20.75 24.81
CA LYS A 582 12.49 -19.39 24.36
C LYS A 582 12.61 -18.50 25.58
N ILE A 583 13.82 -18.03 25.82
CA ILE A 583 14.17 -17.19 26.95
C ILE A 583 14.60 -15.83 26.41
N LEU A 584 13.98 -14.77 26.85
CA LEU A 584 14.38 -13.39 26.54
C LEU A 584 15.07 -12.79 27.77
N ILE A 585 16.28 -12.28 27.58
CA ILE A 585 17.05 -11.55 28.58
C ILE A 585 17.06 -10.10 28.16
N ASP A 586 16.50 -9.24 29.00
CA ASP A 586 16.31 -7.82 28.78
C ASP A 586 15.55 -7.47 27.50
N GLY A 587 15.05 -6.28 27.40
CA GLY A 587 14.24 -5.84 26.27
C GLY A 587 14.70 -4.55 25.62
N GLY A 588 15.78 -3.96 26.15
CA GLY A 588 16.18 -2.63 25.76
C GLY A 588 15.20 -1.56 26.26
N GLY A 589 15.49 -0.31 25.99
CA GLY A 589 14.61 0.78 26.35
C GLY A 589 15.12 2.13 25.82
N SER A 590 14.19 2.97 25.44
CA SER A 590 14.47 4.37 25.09
C SER A 590 13.39 5.26 25.70
N GLN A 591 13.75 6.45 26.16
CA GLN A 591 12.79 7.40 26.71
C GLN A 591 11.76 7.88 25.67
N PHE A 592 12.10 7.77 24.37
CA PHE A 592 11.36 8.37 23.27
C PHE A 592 10.76 7.34 22.30
N TYR A 593 11.00 6.05 22.54
CA TYR A 593 10.67 5.03 21.56
C TYR A 593 10.33 3.71 22.27
N ASP A 594 9.14 3.20 22.00
CA ASP A 594 8.73 1.89 22.50
C ASP A 594 9.49 0.78 21.76
N THR A 595 10.58 0.30 22.34
CA THR A 595 11.42 -0.77 21.79
C THR A 595 10.69 -2.09 21.73
N GLY A 596 9.80 -2.37 22.69
CA GLY A 596 9.00 -3.59 22.73
C GLY A 596 8.10 -3.70 21.51
N LYS A 597 7.27 -2.68 21.29
CA LYS A 597 6.30 -2.64 20.18
C LYS A 597 6.95 -2.54 18.81
N ASN A 598 8.03 -1.76 18.69
CA ASN A 598 8.58 -1.39 17.41
C ASN A 598 9.79 -2.24 16.96
N VAL A 599 10.49 -2.92 17.88
CA VAL A 599 11.68 -3.72 17.57
C VAL A 599 11.50 -5.18 18.00
N LEU A 600 11.25 -5.45 19.30
CA LEU A 600 11.22 -6.81 19.82
C LEU A 600 10.06 -7.62 19.28
N LEU A 601 8.85 -7.11 19.35
CA LEU A 601 7.66 -7.83 18.90
C LEU A 601 7.75 -8.19 17.41
N PRO A 602 8.06 -7.26 16.46
CA PRO A 602 8.29 -7.61 15.08
C PRO A 602 9.44 -8.60 14.89
N TYR A 603 10.55 -8.50 15.66
CA TYR A 603 11.66 -9.43 15.58
C TYR A 603 11.25 -10.85 15.94
N LEU A 604 10.55 -11.03 17.07
CA LEU A 604 10.08 -12.33 17.54
C LEU A 604 9.08 -12.95 16.54
N LEU A 605 8.11 -12.17 16.04
CA LEU A 605 7.15 -12.62 15.04
C LEU A 605 7.83 -12.99 13.71
N ASN A 606 8.87 -12.25 13.31
CA ASN A 606 9.69 -12.56 12.13
C ASN A 606 10.50 -13.86 12.31
N ARG A 607 10.90 -14.18 13.55
CA ARG A 607 11.53 -15.45 13.93
C ARG A 607 10.53 -16.57 14.18
N LYS A 608 9.23 -16.33 13.95
CA LYS A 608 8.13 -17.29 14.18
C LYS A 608 7.95 -17.66 15.66
N ILE A 609 8.27 -16.74 16.54
CA ILE A 609 8.08 -16.87 17.98
C ILE A 609 6.84 -16.07 18.34
N ASN A 610 5.83 -16.74 18.85
CA ASN A 610 4.58 -16.15 19.32
C ASN A 610 4.40 -16.28 20.83
N LYS A 611 5.31 -16.98 21.51
CA LYS A 611 5.28 -17.17 22.95
C LYS A 611 6.71 -17.26 23.49
N LEU A 612 6.98 -16.62 24.62
CA LEU A 612 8.20 -16.75 25.40
C LEU A 612 7.94 -17.69 26.59
N ASP A 613 8.89 -18.56 26.92
CA ASP A 613 8.80 -19.47 28.05
C ASP A 613 9.33 -18.82 29.34
N MET A 614 10.29 -17.90 29.21
CA MET A 614 10.89 -17.19 30.33
C MET A 614 11.38 -15.82 29.89
N ILE A 615 11.31 -14.87 30.80
CA ILE A 615 11.86 -13.52 30.65
C ILE A 615 12.76 -13.29 31.86
N ILE A 616 13.97 -12.82 31.63
CA ILE A 616 14.95 -12.47 32.64
C ILE A 616 15.25 -10.97 32.47
N ILE A 617 15.16 -10.25 33.56
CA ILE A 617 15.52 -8.84 33.62
C ILE A 617 16.78 -8.76 34.45
N SER A 618 17.87 -8.23 33.89
CA SER A 618 19.16 -8.12 34.56
C SER A 618 19.12 -7.07 35.68
N HIS A 619 18.48 -5.92 35.39
CA HIS A 619 18.26 -4.85 36.37
C HIS A 619 17.10 -3.94 35.92
N PHE A 620 16.60 -3.09 36.82
CA PHE A 620 15.37 -2.32 36.61
C PHE A 620 15.62 -0.92 36.01
N ASP A 621 16.74 -0.68 35.31
CA ASP A 621 16.97 0.58 34.63
C ASP A 621 16.11 0.70 33.38
N GLN A 622 15.80 1.94 32.97
CA GLN A 622 14.84 2.22 31.89
C GLN A 622 15.24 1.63 30.54
N ASP A 623 16.51 1.46 30.30
CA ASP A 623 17.10 0.87 29.08
C ASP A 623 17.05 -0.67 29.05
N HIS A 624 16.53 -1.31 30.11
CA HIS A 624 16.33 -2.77 30.19
C HIS A 624 14.86 -3.19 30.34
N VAL A 625 14.00 -2.33 30.92
CA VAL A 625 12.64 -2.72 31.36
C VAL A 625 11.52 -1.96 30.64
N ARG A 626 11.80 -0.88 29.88
CA ARG A 626 10.76 -0.02 29.31
C ARG A 626 9.98 -0.61 28.12
N TRP A 627 10.10 -1.88 27.89
CA TRP A 627 9.31 -2.63 26.94
C TRP A 627 8.06 -3.19 27.63
N ASN A 628 6.92 -2.58 27.39
CA ASN A 628 5.66 -2.96 28.03
C ASN A 628 5.19 -4.32 27.51
N ILE A 629 5.40 -5.41 28.29
CA ILE A 629 5.04 -6.79 27.92
C ILE A 629 3.56 -7.06 28.11
N ASP A 630 2.92 -6.33 29.03
CA ASP A 630 1.61 -6.70 29.58
C ASP A 630 0.47 -6.80 28.56
N ASN A 631 0.59 -6.20 27.38
CA ASN A 631 -0.47 -6.21 26.37
C ASN A 631 -0.29 -7.24 25.24
N TYR A 632 0.83 -7.98 25.18
CA TYR A 632 1.14 -8.79 23.98
C TYR A 632 1.35 -10.28 24.23
N TRP A 633 1.49 -10.73 25.50
CA TRP A 633 1.93 -12.09 25.82
C TRP A 633 1.00 -12.86 26.75
N THR A 634 -0.09 -12.27 27.20
CA THR A 634 -1.11 -12.89 28.05
C THR A 634 -2.30 -13.38 27.25
N THR A 635 -2.12 -14.35 26.38
CA THR A 635 -3.21 -15.25 25.93
C THR A 635 -2.62 -16.58 25.49
#